data_eb3afbdd255d8004a281ab477baa0a2a
#
_entry.id   eb3afbdd255d8004a281ab477baa0a2a
#
_cell.length_a   1.000
_cell.length_b   1.000
_cell.length_c   1.000
_cell.angle_alpha   90.00
_cell.angle_beta   90.00
_cell.angle_gamma   90.00
#
_symmetry.space_group_name_H-M   'P 1'
#
loop_
_entity.id
_entity.type
_entity.pdbx_description
1 polymer ?
#
loop_
_entity_poly.entity_id
_entity_poly.type
_entity_poly.pdbx_seq_one_letter_code
_entity_poly.pdbx_strand_id
1 'polypeptide(L)'
;MTQQEFSGDFTKMHVLLRFRVTEVVGQDALTTFVGHAHQSDHTRRQIRRYRGKIDDVVDVVTTDGFLVRMKPLMITERRCQTSVKQAMRAKSGEIIRAFASKSTYSKLQEAMLGGDLETEIRNAVKSIYPCRNVVIRKSQLLQTGVVNEKGPTLDEIHAEESRQEAEL
;
A
#
# COMPACT_ATOMS: atom_id res chain seq x y z
N MET A 1 -13.22 5.30 5.46
CA MET A 1 -14.04 4.19 4.93
C MET A 1 -13.25 2.91 4.93
N THR A 2 -13.89 1.76 4.92
CA THR A 2 -13.23 0.45 4.77
C THR A 2 -12.98 0.15 3.31
N GLN A 3 -11.98 -0.69 3.01
CA GLN A 3 -11.74 -1.12 1.63
C GLN A 3 -12.93 -1.96 1.10
N GLN A 4 -13.64 -2.65 1.98
CA GLN A 4 -14.88 -3.36 1.64
C GLN A 4 -15.95 -2.41 1.09
N GLU A 5 -16.16 -1.26 1.72
CA GLU A 5 -17.14 -0.26 1.26
C GLU A 5 -16.77 0.33 -0.11
N PHE A 6 -15.47 0.35 -0.42
CA PHE A 6 -14.96 0.89 -1.67
C PHE A 6 -14.97 -0.15 -2.82
N SER A 7 -14.51 -1.39 -2.55
CA SER A 7 -14.33 -2.43 -3.57
C SER A 7 -15.39 -3.54 -3.56
N GLY A 8 -16.23 -3.61 -2.50
CA GLY A 8 -17.19 -4.70 -2.32
C GLY A 8 -16.58 -6.00 -1.75
N ASP A 9 -15.27 -6.09 -1.58
CA ASP A 9 -14.58 -7.29 -1.13
C ASP A 9 -14.67 -7.49 0.39
N PHE A 10 -15.44 -8.46 0.86
CA PHE A 10 -15.55 -8.79 2.28
C PHE A 10 -14.23 -9.22 2.94
N THR A 11 -13.31 -9.80 2.17
CA THR A 11 -12.00 -10.24 2.68
C THR A 11 -11.14 -9.09 3.18
N LYS A 12 -11.36 -7.88 2.66
CA LYS A 12 -10.59 -6.66 2.96
C LYS A 12 -11.27 -5.71 3.95
N MET A 13 -12.25 -6.20 4.71
CA MET A 13 -12.98 -5.43 5.74
C MET A 13 -12.06 -4.82 6.81
N HIS A 14 -10.90 -5.42 7.04
CA HIS A 14 -9.93 -4.98 8.05
C HIS A 14 -9.01 -3.84 7.59
N VAL A 15 -9.10 -3.43 6.32
CA VAL A 15 -8.29 -2.34 5.75
C VAL A 15 -9.10 -1.05 5.73
N LEU A 16 -8.58 -0.03 6.39
CA LEU A 16 -9.16 1.32 6.44
C LEU A 16 -8.43 2.20 5.44
N LEU A 17 -9.15 2.78 4.50
CA LEU A 17 -8.66 3.76 3.55
C LEU A 17 -8.86 5.17 4.11
N ARG A 18 -7.87 6.04 3.89
CA ARG A 18 -7.89 7.44 4.33
C ARG A 18 -7.77 8.35 3.13
N PHE A 19 -8.74 9.24 3.02
CA PHE A 19 -8.79 10.28 2.01
C PHE A 19 -8.71 11.65 2.69
N ARG A 20 -8.19 12.63 1.99
CA ARG A 20 -8.20 14.03 2.37
C ARG A 20 -9.02 14.78 1.34
N VAL A 21 -9.95 15.61 1.80
CA VAL A 21 -10.67 16.53 0.94
C VAL A 21 -9.69 17.62 0.50
N THR A 22 -9.56 17.83 -0.79
CA THR A 22 -8.71 18.85 -1.40
C THR A 22 -9.52 20.09 -1.78
N GLU A 23 -10.65 19.86 -2.45
CA GLU A 23 -11.51 20.94 -2.94
C GLU A 23 -12.97 20.56 -2.78
N VAL A 24 -13.83 21.56 -2.71
CA VAL A 24 -15.28 21.40 -2.69
C VAL A 24 -15.85 22.16 -3.88
N VAL A 25 -16.50 21.44 -4.79
CA VAL A 25 -17.14 22.01 -5.98
C VAL A 25 -18.64 21.79 -5.87
N GLY A 26 -19.37 22.85 -5.50
CA GLY A 26 -20.82 22.75 -5.29
C GLY A 26 -21.18 21.82 -4.12
N GLN A 27 -21.79 20.69 -4.43
CA GLN A 27 -22.14 19.64 -3.45
C GLN A 27 -21.13 18.49 -3.38
N ASP A 28 -20.16 18.46 -4.29
CA ASP A 28 -19.17 17.39 -4.40
C ASP A 28 -17.86 17.78 -3.72
N ALA A 29 -17.24 16.83 -3.01
CA ALA A 29 -15.95 16.98 -2.37
C ALA A 29 -14.90 16.13 -3.11
N LEU A 30 -13.95 16.79 -3.76
CA LEU A 30 -12.82 16.13 -4.39
C LEU A 30 -11.85 15.63 -3.31
N THR A 31 -11.45 14.38 -3.40
CA THR A 31 -10.60 13.74 -2.39
C THR A 31 -9.36 13.12 -3.00
N THR A 32 -8.25 13.23 -2.27
CA THR A 32 -7.02 12.52 -2.59
C THR A 32 -6.75 11.41 -1.58
N PHE A 33 -6.21 10.30 -2.05
CA PHE A 33 -5.82 9.19 -1.18
C PHE A 33 -4.55 9.56 -0.40
N VAL A 34 -4.61 9.45 0.94
CA VAL A 34 -3.49 9.78 1.83
C VAL A 34 -2.81 8.53 2.38
N GLY A 35 -3.51 7.41 2.38
CA GLY A 35 -2.94 6.16 2.85
C GLY A 35 -3.97 5.18 3.40
N HIS A 36 -3.47 4.03 3.81
CA HIS A 36 -4.31 3.00 4.42
C HIS A 36 -3.76 2.59 5.79
N ALA A 37 -4.59 1.90 6.56
CA ALA A 37 -4.19 1.30 7.82
C ALA A 37 -5.02 0.03 8.11
N HIS A 38 -4.36 -1.03 8.54
CA HIS A 38 -5.07 -2.20 9.06
C HIS A 38 -5.65 -1.92 10.44
N GLN A 39 -6.83 -2.46 10.73
CA GLN A 39 -7.43 -2.42 12.05
C GLN A 39 -6.51 -3.08 13.07
N SER A 40 -6.43 -2.49 14.27
CA SER A 40 -5.54 -2.96 15.33
C SER A 40 -5.88 -4.39 15.78
N ASP A 41 -7.15 -4.73 15.80
CA ASP A 41 -7.62 -6.05 16.22
C ASP A 41 -7.19 -7.15 15.24
N HIS A 42 -7.28 -6.88 13.93
CA HIS A 42 -6.79 -7.79 12.90
C HIS A 42 -5.29 -8.04 13.06
N THR A 43 -4.52 -6.99 13.27
CA THR A 43 -3.07 -7.09 13.49
C THR A 43 -2.74 -7.85 14.77
N ARG A 44 -3.46 -7.60 15.88
CA ARG A 44 -3.26 -8.31 17.15
C ARG A 44 -3.59 -9.78 17.07
N ARG A 45 -4.65 -10.18 16.34
CA ARG A 45 -5.02 -11.58 16.15
C ARG A 45 -3.96 -12.41 15.42
N GLN A 46 -3.16 -11.78 14.56
CA GLN A 46 -2.09 -12.44 13.82
C GLN A 46 -0.86 -12.73 14.72
N ILE A 47 -0.64 -11.90 15.75
CA ILE A 47 0.49 -12.04 16.67
C ILE A 47 0.17 -13.13 17.70
N ARG A 48 0.94 -14.22 17.70
CA ARG A 48 0.76 -15.37 18.59
C ARG A 48 2.05 -15.64 19.37
N ARG A 49 1.92 -16.34 20.51
CA ARG A 49 3.09 -16.85 21.27
C ARG A 49 3.98 -17.72 20.38
N TYR A 50 5.26 -17.74 20.67
CA TYR A 50 6.29 -18.49 19.93
C TYR A 50 6.49 -18.10 18.46
N ARG A 51 5.95 -16.95 18.02
CA ARG A 51 6.20 -16.37 16.71
C ARG A 51 7.00 -15.08 16.82
N GLY A 52 7.86 -14.83 15.86
CA GLY A 52 8.57 -13.57 15.75
C GLY A 52 7.69 -12.52 15.08
N LYS A 53 7.58 -11.36 15.68
CA LYS A 53 7.02 -10.16 15.06
C LYS A 53 8.16 -9.29 14.59
N ILE A 54 8.09 -8.83 13.35
CA ILE A 54 9.06 -7.95 12.72
C ILE A 54 8.31 -6.76 12.16
N ASP A 55 8.51 -5.62 12.79
CA ASP A 55 8.01 -4.32 12.31
C ASP A 55 9.16 -3.54 11.70
N ASP A 56 8.87 -2.80 10.65
CA ASP A 56 9.79 -1.84 10.05
C ASP A 56 9.07 -0.56 9.65
N VAL A 57 9.82 0.48 9.39
CA VAL A 57 9.34 1.75 8.85
C VAL A 57 10.27 2.15 7.72
N VAL A 58 9.70 2.25 6.52
CA VAL A 58 10.45 2.57 5.32
C VAL A 58 9.84 3.80 4.67
N ASP A 59 10.65 4.83 4.50
CA ASP A 59 10.28 6.02 3.75
C ASP A 59 10.78 5.85 2.31
N VAL A 60 9.91 6.10 1.35
CA VAL A 60 10.17 5.91 -0.07
C VAL A 60 9.71 7.12 -0.87
N VAL A 61 10.43 7.41 -1.93
CA VAL A 61 10.07 8.43 -2.92
C VAL A 61 9.68 7.72 -4.20
N THR A 62 8.53 8.09 -4.76
CA THR A 62 8.06 7.58 -6.06
C THR A 62 8.66 8.39 -7.21
N THR A 63 8.50 7.90 -8.45
CA THR A 63 8.95 8.62 -9.66
C THR A 63 8.30 10.01 -9.78
N ASP A 64 7.09 10.17 -9.25
CA ASP A 64 6.33 11.42 -9.25
C ASP A 64 6.72 12.38 -8.11
N GLY A 65 7.74 12.02 -7.32
CA GLY A 65 8.22 12.84 -6.19
C GLY A 65 7.39 12.76 -4.92
N PHE A 66 6.40 11.86 -4.83
CA PHE A 66 5.65 11.64 -3.59
C PHE A 66 6.50 10.94 -2.54
N LEU A 67 6.53 11.49 -1.33
CA LEU A 67 7.19 10.85 -0.19
C LEU A 67 6.14 10.07 0.61
N VAL A 68 6.29 8.75 0.65
CA VAL A 68 5.36 7.83 1.30
C VAL A 68 6.07 7.04 2.40
N ARG A 69 5.49 7.01 3.58
CA ARG A 69 5.94 6.18 4.70
C ARG A 69 5.15 4.88 4.72
N MET A 70 5.84 3.78 4.58
CA MET A 70 5.27 2.44 4.61
C MET A 70 5.73 1.69 5.85
N LYS A 71 4.81 0.93 6.46
CA LYS A 71 5.07 0.15 7.67
C LYS A 71 4.77 -1.33 7.41
N PRO A 72 5.72 -2.09 6.86
CA PRO A 72 5.58 -3.52 6.69
C PRO A 72 5.57 -4.22 8.05
N LEU A 73 4.76 -5.27 8.15
CA LEU A 73 4.67 -6.16 9.29
C LEU A 73 4.86 -7.59 8.79
N MET A 74 5.86 -8.28 9.31
CA MET A 74 6.12 -9.68 9.00
C MET A 74 5.98 -10.52 10.26
N ILE A 75 5.32 -11.67 10.14
CA ILE A 75 5.12 -12.62 11.24
C ILE A 75 5.74 -13.96 10.82
N THR A 76 6.73 -14.39 11.57
CA THR A 76 7.43 -15.65 11.31
C THR A 76 6.62 -16.84 11.83
N GLU A 77 6.86 -18.02 11.29
CA GLU A 77 6.21 -19.25 11.75
C GLU A 77 6.69 -19.67 13.15
N ARG A 78 7.97 -19.47 13.44
CA ARG A 78 8.60 -19.81 14.71
C ARG A 78 9.41 -18.62 15.22
N ARG A 79 9.90 -18.71 16.45
CA ARG A 79 10.83 -17.73 17.03
C ARG A 79 12.11 -17.66 16.21
N CYS A 80 12.59 -16.47 15.92
CA CYS A 80 13.84 -16.24 15.19
C CYS A 80 14.77 -15.31 15.99
N GLN A 81 16.06 -15.43 15.73
CA GLN A 81 17.11 -14.59 16.32
C GLN A 81 17.01 -13.15 15.83
N THR A 82 17.60 -12.22 16.59
CA THR A 82 17.57 -10.79 16.27
C THR A 82 18.29 -10.48 14.94
N SER A 83 19.41 -11.16 14.68
CA SER A 83 20.15 -11.05 13.42
C SER A 83 19.30 -11.38 12.20
N VAL A 84 18.52 -12.47 12.28
CA VAL A 84 17.58 -12.88 11.23
C VAL A 84 16.50 -11.83 11.02
N LYS A 85 15.92 -11.28 12.12
CA LYS A 85 14.93 -10.20 12.02
C LYS A 85 15.50 -8.97 11.33
N GLN A 86 16.76 -8.62 11.60
CA GLN A 86 17.43 -7.49 10.98
C GLN A 86 17.67 -7.72 9.49
N ALA A 87 18.11 -8.91 9.09
CA ALA A 87 18.27 -9.29 7.69
C ALA A 87 16.92 -9.22 6.93
N MET A 88 15.83 -9.68 7.56
CA MET A 88 14.49 -9.62 6.96
C MET A 88 14.01 -8.16 6.77
N ARG A 89 14.26 -7.26 7.76
CA ARG A 89 13.96 -5.83 7.61
C ARG A 89 14.74 -5.22 6.46
N ALA A 90 16.05 -5.45 6.42
CA ALA A 90 16.91 -4.93 5.35
C ALA A 90 16.39 -5.36 3.97
N LYS A 91 16.06 -6.64 3.82
CA LYS A 91 15.55 -7.19 2.54
C LYS A 91 14.18 -6.63 2.17
N SER A 92 13.25 -6.53 3.11
CA SER A 92 11.94 -5.92 2.84
C SER A 92 12.06 -4.45 2.46
N GLY A 93 12.91 -3.70 3.16
CA GLY A 93 13.16 -2.28 2.85
C GLY A 93 13.80 -2.07 1.48
N GLU A 94 14.71 -2.94 1.06
CA GLU A 94 15.33 -2.93 -0.26
C GLU A 94 14.27 -3.08 -1.37
N ILE A 95 13.39 -4.07 -1.24
CA ILE A 95 12.33 -4.34 -2.22
C ILE A 95 11.37 -3.17 -2.31
N ILE A 96 10.89 -2.67 -1.17
CA ILE A 96 9.95 -1.55 -1.12
C ILE A 96 10.55 -0.31 -1.79
N ARG A 97 11.81 0.02 -1.52
CA ARG A 97 12.50 1.14 -2.17
C ARG A 97 12.69 0.92 -3.66
N ALA A 98 13.10 -0.28 -4.07
CA ALA A 98 13.29 -0.64 -5.47
C ALA A 98 11.98 -0.59 -6.27
N PHE A 99 10.87 -1.01 -5.67
CA PHE A 99 9.55 -0.92 -6.29
C PHE A 99 9.10 0.54 -6.42
N ALA A 100 9.18 1.32 -5.34
CA ALA A 100 8.75 2.71 -5.32
C ALA A 100 9.55 3.59 -6.30
N SER A 101 10.86 3.39 -6.42
CA SER A 101 11.72 4.16 -7.34
C SER A 101 11.40 3.93 -8.82
N LYS A 102 10.69 2.84 -9.15
CA LYS A 102 10.29 2.49 -10.53
C LYS A 102 8.82 2.77 -10.81
N SER A 103 8.04 3.07 -9.77
CA SER A 103 6.58 3.15 -9.86
C SER A 103 6.09 4.57 -9.61
N THR A 104 4.99 4.91 -10.27
CA THR A 104 4.19 6.10 -9.94
C THR A 104 3.44 5.89 -8.64
N TYR A 105 2.96 6.97 -8.02
CA TYR A 105 2.20 6.87 -6.77
C TYR A 105 0.94 6.01 -6.92
N SER A 106 0.23 6.14 -8.04
CA SER A 106 -0.99 5.35 -8.32
C SER A 106 -0.68 3.84 -8.41
N LYS A 107 0.37 3.46 -9.14
CA LYS A 107 0.80 2.05 -9.23
C LYS A 107 1.27 1.49 -7.89
N LEU A 108 1.95 2.31 -7.08
CA LEU A 108 2.34 1.92 -5.73
C LEU A 108 1.12 1.66 -4.84
N GLN A 109 0.06 2.49 -4.95
CA GLN A 109 -1.19 2.29 -4.23
C GLN A 109 -1.89 0.99 -4.65
N GLU A 110 -2.01 0.76 -5.94
CA GLU A 110 -2.60 -0.46 -6.51
C GLU A 110 -1.87 -1.71 -6.00
N ALA A 111 -0.55 -1.76 -6.09
CA ALA A 111 0.25 -2.88 -5.60
C ALA A 111 0.15 -3.10 -4.08
N MET A 112 0.00 -2.03 -3.29
CA MET A 112 -0.22 -2.13 -1.84
C MET A 112 -1.61 -2.67 -1.49
N LEU A 113 -2.66 -2.19 -2.16
CA LEU A 113 -4.03 -2.58 -1.88
C LEU A 113 -4.39 -3.92 -2.53
N GLY A 114 -3.76 -4.25 -3.65
CA GLY A 114 -3.86 -5.55 -4.34
C GLY A 114 -3.20 -6.67 -3.55
N GLY A 115 -2.08 -6.39 -2.88
CA GLY A 115 -1.27 -7.38 -2.15
C GLY A 115 -0.09 -7.92 -2.96
N ASP A 116 0.17 -7.39 -4.14
CA ASP A 116 1.27 -7.81 -5.02
C ASP A 116 2.62 -7.53 -4.35
N LEU A 117 2.78 -6.33 -3.80
CA LEU A 117 3.99 -5.94 -3.07
C LEU A 117 4.22 -6.82 -1.83
N GLU A 118 3.17 -7.20 -1.12
CA GLU A 118 3.24 -8.12 0.03
C GLU A 118 3.71 -9.52 -0.40
N THR A 119 3.25 -9.98 -1.55
CA THR A 119 3.62 -11.27 -2.14
C THR A 119 5.07 -11.26 -2.59
N GLU A 120 5.54 -10.18 -3.21
CA GLU A 120 6.93 -10.02 -3.61
C GLU A 120 7.87 -10.02 -2.40
N ILE A 121 7.55 -9.26 -1.35
CA ILE A 121 8.30 -9.26 -0.09
C ILE A 121 8.31 -10.65 0.54
N ARG A 122 7.16 -11.34 0.57
CA ARG A 122 7.04 -12.70 1.12
C ARG A 122 7.97 -13.68 0.40
N ASN A 123 7.98 -13.66 -0.93
CA ASN A 123 8.81 -14.55 -1.74
C ASN A 123 10.31 -14.30 -1.50
N ALA A 124 10.72 -13.05 -1.43
CA ALA A 124 12.11 -12.70 -1.20
C ALA A 124 12.59 -13.02 0.22
N VAL A 125 11.75 -12.77 1.24
CA VAL A 125 12.09 -13.03 2.64
C VAL A 125 12.03 -14.52 2.97
N LYS A 126 11.24 -15.32 2.24
CA LYS A 126 11.14 -16.77 2.42
C LYS A 126 12.51 -17.48 2.33
N SER A 127 13.44 -16.96 1.54
CA SER A 127 14.80 -17.50 1.42
C SER A 127 15.62 -17.32 2.71
N ILE A 128 15.31 -16.31 3.53
CA ILE A 128 16.00 -16.02 4.79
C ILE A 128 15.37 -16.81 5.94
N TYR A 129 14.05 -16.69 6.09
CA TYR A 129 13.30 -17.37 7.13
C TYR A 129 11.81 -17.52 6.75
N PRO A 130 11.17 -18.65 7.07
CA PRO A 130 9.77 -18.86 6.72
C PRO A 130 8.84 -17.88 7.45
N CYS A 131 8.07 -17.14 6.66
CA CYS A 131 7.08 -16.18 7.14
C CYS A 131 5.67 -16.75 6.95
N ARG A 132 4.87 -16.66 8.01
CA ARG A 132 3.46 -17.00 7.96
C ARG A 132 2.64 -15.93 7.25
N ASN A 133 2.87 -14.68 7.63
CA ASN A 133 2.16 -13.54 7.07
C ASN A 133 3.09 -12.34 6.86
N VAL A 134 2.89 -11.67 5.75
CA VAL A 134 3.56 -10.42 5.39
C VAL A 134 2.46 -9.47 4.95
N VAL A 135 2.36 -8.31 5.59
CA VAL A 135 1.35 -7.30 5.29
C VAL A 135 1.95 -5.90 5.42
N ILE A 136 1.47 -4.97 4.63
CA ILE A 136 1.77 -3.56 4.81
C ILE A 136 0.72 -2.98 5.75
N ARG A 137 1.04 -2.97 7.04
CA ARG A 137 0.11 -2.56 8.10
C ARG A 137 -0.42 -1.15 7.94
N LYS A 138 0.41 -0.24 7.45
CA LYS A 138 0.05 1.18 7.30
C LYS A 138 0.87 1.83 6.20
N SER A 139 0.23 2.66 5.42
CA SER A 139 0.90 3.64 4.56
C SER A 139 0.43 5.05 4.91
N GLN A 140 1.31 6.03 4.71
CA GLN A 140 1.03 7.44 4.96
C GLN A 140 1.75 8.29 3.92
N LEU A 141 1.02 9.15 3.26
CA LEU A 141 1.59 10.21 2.44
C LEU A 141 2.17 11.28 3.36
N LEU A 142 3.48 11.52 3.30
CA LEU A 142 4.17 12.55 4.07
C LEU A 142 4.24 13.87 3.29
N GLN A 143 4.58 13.78 2.01
CA GLN A 143 4.73 14.93 1.14
C GLN A 143 4.14 14.62 -0.22
N THR A 144 3.35 15.54 -0.74
CA THR A 144 2.85 15.51 -2.11
C THR A 144 4.00 15.84 -3.05
N GLY A 145 4.16 15.02 -4.09
CA GLY A 145 5.07 15.31 -5.18
C GLY A 145 4.56 16.46 -6.04
N VAL A 146 5.40 16.91 -6.94
CA VAL A 146 4.96 17.78 -8.03
C VAL A 146 4.23 16.89 -9.03
N VAL A 147 2.95 16.66 -8.77
CA VAL A 147 2.10 16.04 -9.77
C VAL A 147 1.94 17.07 -10.88
N ASN A 148 2.26 16.68 -12.10
CA ASN A 148 1.54 17.26 -13.22
C ASN A 148 0.10 16.74 -13.06
N GLU A 149 -0.71 17.45 -12.29
CA GLU A 149 -2.15 17.18 -12.06
C GLU A 149 -2.96 17.48 -13.31
N LYS A 150 -2.54 16.95 -14.42
CA LYS A 150 -3.44 16.71 -15.53
C LYS A 150 -3.81 15.24 -15.48
N GLY A 151 -4.55 14.85 -14.44
CA GLY A 151 -5.47 13.73 -14.62
C GLY A 151 -6.35 14.06 -15.84
N PRO A 152 -6.85 13.03 -16.56
CA PRO A 152 -7.69 13.27 -17.72
C PRO A 152 -8.82 14.23 -17.31
N THR A 153 -8.96 15.32 -18.04
CA THR A 153 -10.05 16.25 -17.83
C THR A 153 -11.36 15.52 -18.13
N LEU A 154 -12.47 15.95 -17.51
CA LEU A 154 -13.79 15.37 -17.80
C LEU A 154 -14.06 15.29 -19.31
N ASP A 155 -13.57 16.26 -20.07
CA ASP A 155 -13.67 16.27 -21.54
C ASP A 155 -12.86 15.16 -22.21
N GLU A 156 -11.71 14.78 -21.66
CA GLU A 156 -10.89 13.66 -22.14
C GLU A 156 -11.54 12.32 -21.81
N ILE A 157 -12.13 12.17 -20.62
CA ILE A 157 -12.87 10.96 -20.22
C ILE A 157 -14.08 10.76 -21.12
N HIS A 158 -14.89 11.81 -21.35
CA HIS A 158 -16.03 11.75 -22.27
C HIS A 158 -15.61 11.50 -23.72
N ALA A 159 -14.43 11.99 -24.12
CA ALA A 159 -13.90 11.69 -25.45
C ALA A 159 -13.41 10.25 -25.59
N GLU A 160 -12.89 9.64 -24.54
CA GLU A 160 -12.53 8.22 -24.51
C GLU A 160 -13.75 7.31 -24.48
N GLU A 161 -14.77 7.64 -23.68
CA GLU A 161 -16.04 6.92 -23.64
C GLU A 161 -16.75 6.93 -25.01
N SER A 162 -16.82 8.11 -25.65
CA SER A 162 -17.41 8.22 -26.98
C SER A 162 -16.63 7.52 -28.10
N ARG A 163 -15.31 7.31 -27.93
CA ARG A 163 -14.51 6.47 -28.85
C ARG A 163 -14.77 4.99 -28.65
N GLN A 164 -14.92 4.55 -27.41
CA GLN A 164 -15.24 3.14 -27.10
C GLN A 164 -16.65 2.77 -27.55
N GLU A 165 -17.62 3.69 -27.48
CA GLU A 165 -18.97 3.47 -28.00
C GLU A 165 -19.03 3.45 -29.55
N ALA A 166 -18.08 4.09 -30.21
CA ALA A 166 -18.00 4.09 -31.68
C ALA A 166 -17.28 2.86 -32.27
N GLU A 167 -16.55 2.11 -31.43
CA GLU A 167 -15.85 0.88 -31.82
C GLU A 167 -16.66 -0.40 -31.55
N LEU A 168 -17.83 -0.29 -30.93
CA LEU A 168 -18.78 -1.37 -30.67
C LEU A 168 -19.94 -1.35 -31.68
#